data_5f4ce13071dfff9474c83f0c3bd91189
#
_entry.id   5f4ce13071dfff9474c83f0c3bd91189
#
_cell.length_a   1.000
_cell.length_b   1.000
_cell.length_c   1.000
_cell.angle_alpha   90.00
_cell.angle_beta   90.00
_cell.angle_gamma   90.00
#
_symmetry.space_group_name_H-M   'P 1'
#
loop_
_entity.id
_entity.type
_entity.pdbx_description
1 polymer ?
#
loop_
_entity_poly.entity_id
_entity_poly.type
_entity_poly.pdbx_seq_one_letter_code
_entity_poly.pdbx_strand_id
1 'polypeptide(L)'
;MKLFRSDFRYVADYLIQKRMPNDYKPSADLLQHVDETLKLMSVLTDDRRFEAVIEELPGKEGTSMCTVLDKVENKGREEGKLEGLAQGKLEGLAQGKLEGMIQVYYKELHYSADQIAGKLDAPVDRIQEIIRKLAK
;
A
#
# COMPACT_ATOMS: atom_id res chain seq x y z
N MET A 1 27.67 22.12 11.70
CA MET A 1 26.27 21.76 11.40
C MET A 1 25.31 22.65 12.17
N LYS A 2 25.21 23.90 11.79
CA LYS A 2 24.20 24.81 12.35
C LYS A 2 22.81 24.69 11.69
N LEU A 3 22.72 23.94 10.58
CA LEU A 3 21.57 23.89 9.69
C LEU A 3 20.33 23.16 10.24
N PHE A 4 20.48 22.32 11.26
CA PHE A 4 19.39 21.45 11.73
C PHE A 4 18.93 21.68 13.16
N ARG A 5 19.48 22.64 13.90
CA ARG A 5 19.14 22.78 15.33
C ARG A 5 17.67 23.08 15.58
N SER A 6 17.04 23.86 14.71
CA SER A 6 15.62 24.23 14.86
C SER A 6 14.69 23.11 14.37
N ASP A 7 15.01 22.48 13.24
CA ASP A 7 14.14 21.49 12.62
C ASP A 7 14.40 20.06 13.12
N PHE A 8 15.62 19.79 13.60
CA PHE A 8 15.97 18.49 14.17
C PHE A 8 15.09 18.13 15.37
N ARG A 9 14.63 19.11 16.12
CA ARG A 9 13.67 18.89 17.21
C ARG A 9 12.40 18.19 16.72
N TYR A 10 11.85 18.62 15.57
CA TYR A 10 10.65 18.02 15.00
C TYR A 10 10.88 16.59 14.53
N VAL A 11 12.05 16.32 13.95
CA VAL A 11 12.47 14.96 13.55
C VAL A 11 12.61 14.07 14.78
N ALA A 12 13.28 14.57 15.84
CA ALA A 12 13.47 13.82 17.08
C ALA A 12 12.12 13.53 17.76
N ASP A 13 11.24 14.51 17.84
CA ASP A 13 9.90 14.35 18.41
C ASP A 13 9.09 13.29 17.65
N TYR A 14 9.14 13.31 16.32
CA TYR A 14 8.50 12.29 15.50
C TYR A 14 9.03 10.90 15.78
N LEU A 15 10.36 10.71 15.81
CA LEU A 15 10.99 9.41 16.02
C LEU A 15 10.75 8.87 17.43
N ILE A 16 10.74 9.75 18.44
CA ILE A 16 10.47 9.37 19.82
C ILE A 16 8.99 8.99 20.00
N GLN A 17 8.09 9.79 19.47
CA GLN A 17 6.64 9.58 19.62
C GLN A 17 6.10 8.45 18.76
N LYS A 18 6.74 8.13 17.63
CA LYS A 18 6.40 6.96 16.81
C LYS A 18 6.52 5.63 17.57
N ARG A 19 7.32 5.60 18.64
CA ARG A 19 7.42 4.42 19.52
C ARG A 19 6.24 4.27 20.48
N MET A 20 5.45 5.33 20.66
CA MET A 20 4.27 5.31 21.52
C MET A 20 3.02 5.22 20.63
N PRO A 21 2.22 4.14 20.72
CA PRO A 21 1.03 4.01 19.91
C PRO A 21 0.01 5.10 20.26
N ASN A 22 -0.42 5.84 19.25
CA ASN A 22 -1.57 6.75 19.21
C ASN A 22 -1.42 8.17 19.78
N ASP A 23 -0.25 8.61 20.25
CA ASP A 23 -0.14 9.93 20.90
C ASP A 23 0.66 10.97 20.12
N TYR A 24 1.12 10.66 18.90
CA TYR A 24 1.87 11.63 18.13
C TYR A 24 0.97 12.74 17.57
N LYS A 25 1.25 13.97 18.01
CA LYS A 25 0.63 15.18 17.44
C LYS A 25 1.71 15.96 16.68
N PRO A 26 1.61 16.04 15.34
CA PRO A 26 2.59 16.80 14.57
C PRO A 26 2.53 18.29 14.92
N SER A 27 3.69 18.92 14.95
CA SER A 27 3.79 20.35 15.21
C SER A 27 3.27 21.15 14.02
N ALA A 28 2.51 22.20 14.30
CA ALA A 28 2.08 23.19 13.31
C ALA A 28 3.14 24.29 13.07
N ASP A 29 4.27 24.26 13.81
CA ASP A 29 5.37 25.20 13.63
C ASP A 29 6.02 25.03 12.25
N LEU A 30 6.41 26.15 11.63
CA LEU A 30 7.01 26.14 10.30
C LEU A 30 8.45 25.59 10.34
N LEU A 31 8.79 24.75 9.39
CA LEU A 31 10.14 24.26 9.19
C LEU A 31 11.01 25.31 8.50
N GLN A 32 12.25 25.45 8.95
CA GLN A 32 13.22 26.39 8.36
C GLN A 32 14.01 25.75 7.21
N HIS A 33 14.31 24.47 7.33
CA HIS A 33 15.11 23.70 6.37
C HIS A 33 14.32 22.49 5.86
N VAL A 34 13.30 22.74 5.04
CA VAL A 34 12.32 21.73 4.62
C VAL A 34 12.97 20.59 3.86
N ASP A 35 13.77 20.90 2.82
CA ASP A 35 14.37 19.87 1.96
C ASP A 35 15.30 18.95 2.73
N GLU A 36 16.19 19.52 3.51
CA GLU A 36 17.16 18.78 4.32
C GLU A 36 16.48 17.96 5.40
N THR A 37 15.44 18.51 6.02
CA THR A 37 14.66 17.83 7.04
C THR A 37 13.92 16.62 6.46
N LEU A 38 13.28 16.76 5.29
CA LEU A 38 12.57 15.67 4.64
C LEU A 38 13.50 14.59 4.10
N LYS A 39 14.67 14.96 3.58
CA LYS A 39 15.71 13.98 3.19
C LYS A 39 16.21 13.19 4.40
N LEU A 40 16.43 13.86 5.52
CA LEU A 40 16.82 13.20 6.76
C LEU A 40 15.72 12.25 7.25
N MET A 41 14.46 12.68 7.22
CA MET A 41 13.32 11.84 7.57
C MET A 41 13.22 10.60 6.68
N SER A 42 13.42 10.76 5.38
CA SER A 42 13.42 9.64 4.43
C SER A 42 14.45 8.57 4.78
N VAL A 43 15.67 9.01 5.15
CA VAL A 43 16.75 8.09 5.55
C VAL A 43 16.47 7.43 6.90
N LEU A 44 16.06 8.20 7.90
CA LEU A 44 15.85 7.70 9.27
C LEU A 44 14.64 6.78 9.41
N THR A 45 13.62 6.95 8.58
CA THR A 45 12.41 6.14 8.60
C THR A 45 12.39 5.06 7.52
N ASP A 46 13.36 5.09 6.61
CA ASP A 46 13.38 4.28 5.38
C ASP A 46 12.10 4.45 4.54
N ASP A 47 11.55 5.66 4.55
CA ASP A 47 10.32 6.00 3.86
C ASP A 47 10.54 7.11 2.82
N ARG A 48 10.63 6.71 1.56
CA ARG A 48 10.91 7.62 0.44
C ARG A 48 9.77 8.61 0.14
N ARG A 49 8.60 8.44 0.73
CA ARG A 49 7.49 9.38 0.55
C ARG A 49 7.82 10.76 1.10
N PHE A 50 8.65 10.85 2.15
CA PHE A 50 9.13 12.13 2.66
C PHE A 50 9.92 12.91 1.62
N GLU A 51 10.78 12.25 0.85
CA GLU A 51 11.55 12.89 -0.23
C GLU A 51 10.65 13.26 -1.42
N ALA A 52 9.73 12.40 -1.79
CA ALA A 52 8.80 12.64 -2.88
C ALA A 52 7.87 13.85 -2.62
N VAL A 53 7.51 14.11 -1.38
CA VAL A 53 6.69 15.27 -0.99
C VAL A 53 7.39 16.60 -1.20
N ILE A 54 8.73 16.65 -1.24
CA ILE A 54 9.50 17.88 -1.46
C ILE A 54 9.07 18.59 -2.75
N GLU A 55 8.87 17.82 -3.82
CA GLU A 55 8.48 18.36 -5.13
C GLU A 55 7.02 18.81 -5.19
N GLU A 56 6.18 18.26 -4.30
CA GLU A 56 4.74 18.53 -4.27
C GLU A 56 4.35 19.72 -3.37
N LEU A 57 5.32 20.25 -2.61
CA LEU A 57 5.06 21.38 -1.73
C LEU A 57 4.99 22.68 -2.53
N PRO A 58 3.87 23.41 -2.48
CA PRO A 58 3.64 24.63 -3.30
C PRO A 58 4.46 25.84 -2.86
N GLY A 59 5.32 25.71 -1.92
CA GLY A 59 6.22 26.71 -1.39
C GLY A 59 6.93 26.12 -0.19
N LYS A 60 8.25 26.23 -0.16
CA LYS A 60 9.03 25.68 0.96
C LYS A 60 8.88 26.53 2.22
N GLU A 61 8.60 27.81 2.06
CA GLU A 61 8.25 28.69 3.17
C GLU A 61 6.82 28.43 3.63
N GLY A 62 6.62 28.29 4.92
CA GLY A 62 5.31 28.03 5.50
C GLY A 62 4.94 26.54 5.62
N THR A 63 5.88 25.63 5.41
CA THR A 63 5.66 24.20 5.60
C THR A 63 5.92 23.80 7.05
N SER A 64 4.98 23.03 7.62
CA SER A 64 5.10 22.43 8.95
C SER A 64 5.18 20.91 8.88
N MET A 65 5.60 20.26 9.97
CA MET A 65 5.54 18.79 10.06
C MET A 65 4.12 18.26 9.91
N CYS A 66 3.12 18.99 10.37
CA CYS A 66 1.71 18.66 10.18
C CYS A 66 1.36 18.53 8.69
N THR A 67 1.71 19.56 7.90
CA THR A 67 1.50 19.56 6.44
C THR A 67 2.26 18.44 5.74
N VAL A 68 3.51 18.20 6.13
CA VAL A 68 4.34 17.13 5.57
C VAL A 68 3.72 15.75 5.82
N LEU A 69 3.32 15.48 7.06
CA LEU A 69 2.75 14.18 7.44
C LEU A 69 1.39 13.94 6.78
N ASP A 70 0.56 14.96 6.64
CA ASP A 70 -0.70 14.86 5.90
C ASP A 70 -0.45 14.46 4.43
N LYS A 71 0.54 15.08 3.79
CA LYS A 71 0.89 14.73 2.40
C LYS A 71 1.48 13.33 2.28
N VAL A 72 2.34 12.91 3.20
CA VAL A 72 2.92 11.55 3.25
C VAL A 72 1.81 10.52 3.47
N GLU A 73 0.87 10.78 4.37
CA GLU A 73 -0.28 9.91 4.62
C GLU A 73 -1.17 9.77 3.39
N ASN A 74 -1.52 10.90 2.75
CA ASN A 74 -2.34 10.89 1.55
C ASN A 74 -1.66 10.13 0.41
N LYS A 75 -0.36 10.32 0.21
CA LYS A 75 0.42 9.60 -0.79
C LYS A 75 0.42 8.10 -0.52
N GLY A 76 0.64 7.69 0.72
CA GLY A 76 0.55 6.27 1.11
C GLY A 76 -0.83 5.67 0.91
N ARG A 77 -1.89 6.44 1.15
CA ARG A 77 -3.28 6.01 0.92
C ARG A 77 -3.57 5.82 -0.58
N GLU A 78 -3.09 6.73 -1.42
CA GLU A 78 -3.25 6.62 -2.87
C GLU A 78 -2.46 5.42 -3.44
N GLU A 79 -1.20 5.26 -3.04
CA GLU A 79 -0.37 4.12 -3.44
C GLU A 79 -1.02 2.79 -3.02
N GLY A 80 -1.46 2.66 -1.78
CA GLY A 80 -2.15 1.47 -1.28
C GLY A 80 -3.46 1.18 -2.01
N LYS A 81 -4.20 2.22 -2.39
CA LYS A 81 -5.43 2.07 -3.20
C LYS A 81 -5.14 1.55 -4.60
N LEU A 82 -4.11 2.10 -5.26
CA LEU A 82 -3.70 1.65 -6.60
C LEU A 82 -3.17 0.22 -6.57
N GLU A 83 -2.34 -0.12 -5.59
CA GLU A 83 -1.81 -1.47 -5.42
C GLU A 83 -2.93 -2.48 -5.16
N GLY A 84 -3.85 -2.16 -4.24
CA GLY A 84 -5.01 -3.01 -3.95
C GLY A 84 -5.91 -3.22 -5.16
N LEU A 85 -6.12 -2.16 -5.96
CA LEU A 85 -6.92 -2.26 -7.20
C LEU A 85 -6.22 -3.13 -8.26
N ALA A 86 -4.91 -2.98 -8.41
CA ALA A 86 -4.11 -3.77 -9.34
C ALA A 86 -4.12 -5.25 -8.94
N GLN A 87 -3.88 -5.54 -7.67
CA GLN A 87 -3.91 -6.90 -7.13
C GLN A 87 -5.29 -7.53 -7.27
N GLY A 88 -6.35 -6.83 -6.88
CA GLY A 88 -7.72 -7.31 -7.00
C GLY A 88 -8.11 -7.61 -8.44
N LYS A 89 -7.66 -6.80 -9.40
CA LYS A 89 -7.88 -7.05 -10.83
C LYS A 89 -7.16 -8.31 -11.30
N LEU A 90 -5.90 -8.51 -10.91
CA LEU A 90 -5.14 -9.72 -11.26
C LEU A 90 -5.77 -10.99 -10.67
N GLU A 91 -6.15 -10.94 -9.39
CA GLU A 91 -6.81 -12.06 -8.73
C GLU A 91 -8.17 -12.38 -9.36
N GLY A 92 -8.95 -11.35 -9.65
CA GLY A 92 -10.25 -11.50 -10.34
C GLY A 92 -10.13 -12.11 -11.73
N LEU A 93 -9.13 -11.70 -12.51
CA LEU A 93 -8.85 -12.28 -13.83
C LEU A 93 -8.40 -13.75 -13.71
N ALA A 94 -7.51 -14.06 -12.77
CA ALA A 94 -7.05 -15.42 -12.55
C ALA A 94 -8.19 -16.34 -12.12
N GLN A 95 -9.03 -15.87 -11.18
CA GLN A 95 -10.20 -16.62 -10.73
C GLN A 95 -11.23 -16.81 -11.84
N GLY A 96 -11.55 -15.77 -12.60
CA GLY A 96 -12.49 -15.85 -13.71
C GLY A 96 -12.03 -16.82 -14.82
N LYS A 97 -10.73 -16.83 -15.11
CA LYS A 97 -10.13 -17.78 -16.06
C LYS A 97 -10.26 -19.22 -15.54
N LEU A 98 -9.97 -19.44 -14.27
CA LEU A 98 -10.07 -20.76 -13.64
C LEU A 98 -11.54 -21.26 -13.64
N GLU A 99 -12.48 -20.41 -13.26
CA GLU A 99 -13.91 -20.72 -13.28
C GLU A 99 -14.40 -21.05 -14.67
N GLY A 100 -13.99 -20.28 -15.68
CA GLY A 100 -14.30 -20.52 -17.09
C GLY A 100 -13.78 -21.88 -17.59
N MET A 101 -12.54 -22.22 -17.26
CA MET A 101 -11.95 -23.52 -17.59
C MET A 101 -12.71 -24.68 -16.92
N ILE A 102 -13.02 -24.56 -15.64
CA ILE A 102 -13.77 -25.57 -14.89
C ILE A 102 -15.18 -25.75 -15.51
N GLN A 103 -15.82 -24.65 -15.87
CA GLN A 103 -17.12 -24.69 -16.53
C GLN A 103 -17.08 -25.49 -17.84
N VAL A 104 -16.08 -25.28 -18.69
CA VAL A 104 -15.91 -26.03 -19.93
C VAL A 104 -15.66 -27.50 -19.65
N TYR A 105 -14.73 -27.83 -18.77
CA TYR A 105 -14.44 -29.23 -18.43
C TYR A 105 -15.62 -29.95 -17.80
N TYR A 106 -16.37 -29.28 -16.96
CA TYR A 106 -17.52 -29.90 -16.29
C TYR A 106 -18.75 -30.02 -17.19
N LYS A 107 -19.15 -28.95 -17.87
CA LYS A 107 -20.38 -28.90 -18.67
C LYS A 107 -20.22 -29.48 -20.07
N GLU A 108 -19.11 -29.17 -20.75
CA GLU A 108 -18.89 -29.59 -22.14
C GLU A 108 -18.23 -30.96 -22.24
N LEU A 109 -17.25 -31.22 -21.40
CA LEU A 109 -16.45 -32.46 -21.44
C LEU A 109 -16.87 -33.50 -20.41
N HIS A 110 -17.78 -33.15 -19.50
CA HIS A 110 -18.30 -34.01 -18.42
C HIS A 110 -17.23 -34.65 -17.54
N TYR A 111 -16.15 -33.92 -17.25
CA TYR A 111 -15.08 -34.38 -16.37
C TYR A 111 -15.51 -34.31 -14.90
N SER A 112 -15.02 -35.25 -14.09
CA SER A 112 -15.18 -35.23 -12.64
C SER A 112 -14.25 -34.17 -12.03
N ALA A 113 -14.54 -33.77 -10.78
CA ALA A 113 -13.70 -32.82 -10.04
C ALA A 113 -12.23 -33.29 -9.94
N ASP A 114 -12.01 -34.59 -9.73
CA ASP A 114 -10.66 -35.18 -9.65
C ASP A 114 -9.91 -35.09 -11.00
N GLN A 115 -10.60 -35.34 -12.10
CA GLN A 115 -10.01 -35.21 -13.45
C GLN A 115 -9.67 -33.75 -13.78
N ILE A 116 -10.54 -32.80 -13.42
CA ILE A 116 -10.29 -31.38 -13.62
C ILE A 116 -9.10 -30.92 -12.76
N ALA A 117 -9.03 -31.37 -11.51
CA ALA A 117 -7.92 -31.06 -10.60
C ALA A 117 -6.57 -31.52 -11.18
N GLY A 118 -6.50 -32.70 -11.75
CA GLY A 118 -5.30 -33.23 -12.39
C GLY A 118 -4.89 -32.43 -13.65
N LYS A 119 -5.85 -31.95 -14.43
CA LYS A 119 -5.58 -31.17 -15.66
C LYS A 119 -5.17 -29.72 -15.38
N LEU A 120 -5.74 -29.11 -14.36
CA LEU A 120 -5.50 -27.70 -14.01
C LEU A 120 -4.43 -27.52 -12.92
N ASP A 121 -3.91 -28.61 -12.37
CA ASP A 121 -2.97 -28.58 -11.24
C ASP A 121 -3.48 -27.72 -10.07
N ALA A 122 -4.76 -27.91 -9.74
CA ALA A 122 -5.45 -27.15 -8.72
C ALA A 122 -6.03 -28.08 -7.62
N PRO A 123 -6.20 -27.56 -6.38
CA PRO A 123 -6.79 -28.35 -5.30
C PRO A 123 -8.23 -28.78 -5.63
N VAL A 124 -8.53 -30.07 -5.39
CA VAL A 124 -9.86 -30.67 -5.65
C VAL A 124 -10.98 -29.93 -4.90
N ASP A 125 -10.72 -29.54 -3.66
CA ASP A 125 -11.70 -28.84 -2.81
C ASP A 125 -12.16 -27.51 -3.45
N ARG A 126 -11.23 -26.76 -4.01
CA ARG A 126 -11.53 -25.50 -4.70
C ARG A 126 -12.37 -25.74 -5.96
N ILE A 127 -12.06 -26.80 -6.71
CA ILE A 127 -12.79 -27.17 -7.91
C ILE A 127 -14.22 -27.61 -7.55
N GLN A 128 -14.38 -28.41 -6.52
CA GLN A 128 -15.70 -28.81 -6.00
C GLN A 128 -16.55 -27.61 -5.58
N GLU A 129 -15.94 -26.63 -4.92
CA GLU A 129 -16.63 -25.41 -4.53
C GLU A 129 -17.14 -24.63 -5.75
N ILE A 130 -16.32 -24.49 -6.78
CA ILE A 130 -16.70 -23.80 -8.02
C ILE A 130 -17.80 -24.58 -8.75
N ILE A 131 -17.69 -25.90 -8.83
CA ILE A 131 -18.75 -26.75 -9.44
C ILE A 131 -20.07 -26.58 -8.70
N ARG A 132 -20.06 -26.51 -7.36
CA ARG A 132 -21.30 -26.25 -6.56
C ARG A 132 -21.92 -24.91 -6.90
N LYS A 133 -21.10 -23.88 -7.13
CA LYS A 133 -21.60 -22.57 -7.56
C LYS A 133 -22.20 -22.60 -8.96
N LEU A 134 -21.59 -23.34 -9.87
CA LEU A 134 -22.08 -23.50 -11.24
C LEU A 134 -23.35 -24.36 -11.35
N ALA A 135 -23.56 -25.26 -10.41
CA ALA A 135 -24.74 -26.13 -10.36
C ALA A 135 -25.98 -25.43 -9.76
N LYS A 136 -25.83 -24.25 -9.19
CA LYS A 136 -26.92 -23.39 -8.74
C LYS A 136 -27.32 -22.42 -9.86
#